data_d82b666a67705193178d87ad16edaf14
#
_entry.id   d82b666a67705193178d87ad16edaf14
#
_cell.length_a   1.000
_cell.length_b   1.000
_cell.length_c   1.000
_cell.angle_alpha   90.00
_cell.angle_beta   90.00
_cell.angle_gamma   90.00
#
_symmetry.space_group_name_H-M   'P 1'
#
loop_
_entity.id
_entity.type
_entity.pdbx_description
1 polymer ?
#
loop_
_entity_poly.entity_id
_entity_poly.type
_entity_poly.pdbx_seq_one_letter_code
_entity_poly.pdbx_strand_id
1 'polypeptide(L)'
;KAEPQQLLEFNIFLDFRPVFGEAELASRLRRQIHETLRGHPAFLPFLARDLMRFHPPPNRFIRWLYPRRHRNQAAQLDLKEAMMPLVGFARLYALRHQLDETHTLDRLEALQRRHLTSETDLRETAIAYDALLRSRLEHQSAALRDQQPLNTTVDWRRLPPQHQARLRAAFSRIAAIQRIVGFDFLGGL
;
A
#
# COMPACT_ATOMS: atom_id res chain seq x y z
N LYS A 1 7.77 20.22 9.38
CA LYS A 1 7.47 18.76 9.45
C LYS A 1 5.98 18.64 9.11
N ALA A 2 5.63 17.97 8.00
CA ALA A 2 4.23 17.71 7.70
C ALA A 2 3.68 16.74 8.75
N GLU A 3 2.49 17.04 9.28
CA GLU A 3 1.83 16.17 10.23
C GLU A 3 1.28 14.91 9.51
N PRO A 4 1.18 13.75 10.19
CA PRO A 4 0.66 12.51 9.58
C PRO A 4 -0.72 12.67 8.96
N GLN A 5 -1.55 13.54 9.51
CA GLN A 5 -2.89 13.85 9.01
C GLN A 5 -2.85 14.57 7.64
N GLN A 6 -1.94 15.51 7.47
CA GLN A 6 -1.74 16.21 6.20
C GLN A 6 -1.30 15.26 5.07
N LEU A 7 -0.48 14.25 5.40
CA LEU A 7 -0.10 13.19 4.46
C LEU A 7 -1.28 12.35 3.99
N LEU A 8 -2.17 11.98 4.92
CA LEU A 8 -3.36 11.21 4.59
C LEU A 8 -4.30 12.01 3.68
N GLU A 9 -4.56 13.27 4.01
CA GLU A 9 -5.38 14.18 3.21
C GLU A 9 -4.80 14.36 1.81
N PHE A 10 -3.48 14.52 1.71
CA PHE A 10 -2.80 14.63 0.42
C PHE A 10 -2.92 13.35 -0.42
N ASN A 11 -2.78 12.19 0.19
CA ASN A 11 -2.94 10.90 -0.48
C ASN A 11 -4.36 10.69 -1.02
N ILE A 12 -5.37 11.14 -0.27
CA ILE A 12 -6.78 11.09 -0.71
C ILE A 12 -7.00 12.05 -1.88
N PHE A 13 -6.46 13.27 -1.79
CA PHE A 13 -6.57 14.27 -2.85
C PHE A 13 -5.93 13.80 -4.16
N LEU A 14 -4.82 13.10 -4.12
CA LEU A 14 -4.16 12.58 -5.34
C LEU A 14 -4.95 11.47 -6.06
N ASP A 15 -5.93 10.87 -5.40
CA ASP A 15 -6.79 9.82 -5.95
C ASP A 15 -8.15 10.34 -6.45
N PHE A 16 -8.29 11.66 -6.67
CA PHE A 16 -9.53 12.24 -7.17
C PHE A 16 -9.92 11.71 -8.55
N ARG A 17 -11.21 11.60 -8.78
CA ARG A 17 -11.80 11.28 -10.09
C ARG A 17 -13.04 12.12 -10.33
N PRO A 18 -13.34 12.52 -11.59
CA PRO A 18 -14.60 13.17 -11.89
C PRO A 18 -15.76 12.21 -11.68
N VAL A 19 -16.84 12.69 -11.08
CA VAL A 19 -18.09 11.94 -10.91
C VAL A 19 -19.18 12.50 -11.77
N PHE A 20 -19.21 13.83 -11.94
CA PHE A 20 -20.18 14.57 -12.73
C PHE A 20 -19.59 15.93 -13.16
N GLY A 21 -20.10 16.51 -14.24
CA GLY A 21 -19.68 17.81 -14.75
C GLY A 21 -18.64 17.72 -15.87
N GLU A 22 -17.88 18.80 -16.05
CA GLU A 22 -16.91 18.92 -17.13
C GLU A 22 -15.63 18.12 -16.82
N ALA A 23 -15.38 17.05 -17.57
CA ALA A 23 -14.18 16.21 -17.42
C ALA A 23 -12.88 17.02 -17.64
N GLU A 24 -12.93 18.11 -18.43
CA GLU A 24 -11.77 18.97 -18.67
C GLU A 24 -11.24 19.63 -17.39
N LEU A 25 -12.09 19.96 -16.42
CA LEU A 25 -11.66 20.51 -15.13
C LEU A 25 -10.79 19.51 -14.36
N ALA A 26 -11.17 18.25 -14.36
CA ALA A 26 -10.38 17.19 -13.73
C ALA A 26 -9.04 16.99 -14.45
N SER A 27 -9.04 17.00 -15.78
CA SER A 27 -7.83 16.88 -16.58
C SER A 27 -6.87 18.06 -16.37
N ARG A 28 -7.39 19.29 -16.30
CA ARG A 28 -6.59 20.49 -15.98
C ARG A 28 -5.97 20.41 -14.58
N LEU A 29 -6.75 20.03 -13.57
CA LEU A 29 -6.24 19.86 -12.21
C LEU A 29 -5.13 18.80 -12.18
N ARG A 30 -5.29 17.70 -12.90
CA ARG A 30 -4.29 16.63 -12.96
C ARG A 30 -2.98 17.11 -13.62
N ARG A 31 -3.07 17.82 -14.73
CA ARG A 31 -1.90 18.46 -15.36
C ARG A 31 -1.18 19.40 -14.39
N GLN A 32 -1.94 20.24 -13.67
CA GLN A 32 -1.38 21.15 -12.68
C GLN A 32 -0.66 20.41 -11.54
N ILE A 33 -1.21 19.29 -11.07
CA ILE A 33 -0.55 18.43 -10.06
C ILE A 33 0.77 17.91 -10.62
N HIS A 34 0.79 17.34 -11.82
CA HIS A 34 2.01 16.81 -12.44
C HIS A 34 3.08 17.89 -12.64
N GLU A 35 2.70 19.11 -13.04
CA GLU A 35 3.60 20.27 -13.17
C GLU A 35 4.17 20.68 -11.82
N THR A 36 3.33 20.75 -10.79
CA THR A 36 3.75 21.07 -9.42
C THR A 36 4.73 20.04 -8.87
N LEU A 37 4.46 18.74 -9.10
CA LEU A 37 5.35 17.66 -8.67
C LEU A 37 6.73 17.74 -9.35
N ARG A 38 6.78 18.09 -10.63
CA ARG A 38 8.05 18.32 -11.35
C ARG A 38 8.87 19.46 -10.76
N GLY A 39 8.20 20.52 -10.33
CA GLY A 39 8.83 21.67 -9.65
C GLY A 39 9.30 21.39 -8.23
N HIS A 40 8.87 20.28 -7.61
CA HIS A 40 9.17 19.94 -6.21
C HIS A 40 9.74 18.53 -6.08
N PRO A 41 11.00 18.29 -6.48
CA PRO A 41 11.60 16.94 -6.54
C PRO A 41 11.69 16.26 -5.17
N ALA A 42 11.70 17.01 -4.06
CA ALA A 42 11.72 16.45 -2.71
C ALA A 42 10.39 15.78 -2.28
N PHE A 43 9.31 15.98 -3.03
CA PHE A 43 7.98 15.48 -2.67
C PHE A 43 7.88 13.95 -2.78
N LEU A 44 8.39 13.36 -3.86
CA LEU A 44 8.37 11.90 -4.02
C LEU A 44 9.18 11.16 -2.95
N PRO A 45 10.42 11.58 -2.61
CA PRO A 45 11.14 11.05 -1.44
C PRO A 45 10.37 11.19 -0.13
N PHE A 46 9.60 12.27 0.05
CA PHE A 46 8.77 12.44 1.23
C PHE A 46 7.65 11.39 1.31
N LEU A 47 6.94 11.13 0.21
CA LEU A 47 5.94 10.04 0.14
C LEU A 47 6.58 8.67 0.31
N ALA A 48 7.78 8.45 -0.24
CA ALA A 48 8.51 7.21 -0.09
C ALA A 48 8.81 6.87 1.37
N ARG A 49 9.18 7.87 2.19
CA ARG A 49 9.41 7.69 3.64
C ARG A 49 8.18 7.20 4.38
N ASP A 50 6.99 7.64 3.99
CA ASP A 50 5.74 7.17 4.61
C ASP A 50 5.53 5.67 4.36
N LEU A 51 5.85 5.20 3.17
CA LEU A 51 5.79 3.80 2.78
C LEU A 51 6.73 2.92 3.63
N MET A 52 7.84 3.47 4.11
CA MET A 52 8.80 2.77 4.97
C MET A 52 8.33 2.60 6.43
N ARG A 53 7.27 3.28 6.85
CA ARG A 53 6.76 3.22 8.23
C ARG A 53 6.09 1.89 8.57
N PHE A 54 5.54 1.21 7.57
CA PHE A 54 4.92 -0.08 7.80
C PHE A 54 5.98 -1.14 8.09
N HIS A 55 5.81 -1.82 9.22
CA HIS A 55 6.63 -2.96 9.59
C HIS A 55 5.74 -4.22 9.57
N PRO A 56 5.97 -5.14 8.62
CA PRO A 56 5.22 -6.39 8.63
C PRO A 56 5.42 -7.12 9.96
N PRO A 57 4.41 -7.90 10.41
CA PRO A 57 4.53 -8.67 11.63
C PRO A 57 5.82 -9.47 11.62
N PRO A 58 6.59 -9.47 12.71
CA PRO A 58 7.89 -10.12 12.76
C PRO A 58 7.78 -11.60 12.40
N ASN A 59 8.67 -12.07 11.54
CA ASN A 59 8.79 -13.46 11.18
C ASN A 59 8.93 -14.31 12.46
N ARG A 60 8.50 -15.58 12.43
CA ARG A 60 8.49 -16.54 13.54
C ARG A 60 9.80 -16.57 14.36
N PHE A 61 10.94 -16.25 13.74
CA PHE A 61 12.26 -16.13 14.40
C PHE A 61 12.39 -14.89 15.28
N ILE A 62 11.81 -13.77 14.90
CA ILE A 62 11.90 -12.50 15.65
C ILE A 62 10.91 -12.50 16.82
N ARG A 63 9.83 -13.29 16.75
CA ARG A 63 8.85 -13.44 17.83
C ARG A 63 9.46 -13.93 19.14
N TRP A 64 10.60 -14.61 19.10
CA TRP A 64 11.34 -15.05 20.30
C TRP A 64 11.99 -13.88 21.03
N LEU A 65 12.37 -12.82 20.32
CA LEU A 65 12.99 -11.61 20.88
C LEU A 65 12.00 -10.65 21.55
N TYR A 66 10.69 -10.82 21.32
CA TYR A 66 9.69 -9.95 21.93
C TYR A 66 9.33 -10.41 23.37
N PRO A 67 9.33 -9.47 24.36
CA PRO A 67 8.87 -9.77 25.71
C PRO A 67 7.47 -10.37 25.73
N ARG A 68 7.20 -11.28 26.66
CA ARG A 68 5.90 -11.97 26.80
C ARG A 68 4.69 -11.01 26.83
N ARG A 69 4.86 -9.79 27.32
CA ARG A 69 3.83 -8.72 27.38
C ARG A 69 3.30 -8.28 26.02
N HIS A 70 4.13 -8.28 24.98
CA HIS A 70 3.74 -7.84 23.62
C HIS A 70 3.32 -9.00 22.71
N ARG A 71 3.38 -10.25 23.18
CA ARG A 71 3.08 -11.44 22.38
C ARG A 71 1.62 -11.54 21.93
N ASN A 72 0.69 -10.94 22.66
CA ASN A 72 -0.74 -10.91 22.28
C ASN A 72 -1.04 -9.82 21.28
N GLN A 73 -0.41 -8.64 21.37
CA GLN A 73 -0.52 -7.57 20.39
C GLN A 73 0.19 -7.94 19.07
N ALA A 74 1.31 -8.63 19.13
CA ALA A 74 2.04 -9.13 17.96
C ALA A 74 1.29 -10.22 17.15
N ALA A 75 0.16 -10.72 17.65
CA ALA A 75 -0.69 -11.65 16.91
C ALA A 75 -1.83 -10.96 16.16
N GLN A 76 -2.12 -9.68 16.46
CA GLN A 76 -3.12 -8.89 15.77
C GLN A 76 -2.50 -8.27 14.52
N LEU A 77 -3.17 -8.45 13.41
CA LEU A 77 -2.76 -7.94 12.11
C LEU A 77 -3.87 -7.06 11.54
N ASP A 78 -3.61 -5.78 11.35
CA ASP A 78 -4.50 -4.91 10.59
C ASP A 78 -4.25 -5.08 9.09
N LEU A 79 -5.21 -5.70 8.40
CA LEU A 79 -5.12 -5.97 6.96
C LEU A 79 -5.17 -4.68 6.12
N LYS A 80 -5.88 -3.64 6.59
CA LYS A 80 -5.92 -2.34 5.90
C LYS A 80 -4.54 -1.67 5.97
N GLU A 81 -3.94 -1.65 7.14
CA GLU A 81 -2.59 -1.10 7.33
C GLU A 81 -1.55 -1.88 6.49
N ALA A 82 -1.66 -3.22 6.46
CA ALA A 82 -0.79 -4.07 5.66
C ALA A 82 -0.87 -3.80 4.14
N MET A 83 -2.00 -3.32 3.64
CA MET A 83 -2.16 -2.96 2.22
C MET A 83 -1.48 -1.63 1.86
N MET A 84 -1.28 -0.73 2.82
CA MET A 84 -0.80 0.64 2.55
C MET A 84 0.54 0.71 1.81
N PRO A 85 1.56 -0.12 2.10
CA PRO A 85 2.80 -0.12 1.34
C PRO A 85 2.62 -0.46 -0.15
N LEU A 86 1.72 -1.39 -0.48
CA LEU A 86 1.44 -1.79 -1.86
C LEU A 86 0.71 -0.67 -2.62
N VAL A 87 -0.28 -0.05 -1.97
CA VAL A 87 -1.00 1.12 -2.49
C VAL A 87 -0.03 2.30 -2.69
N GLY A 88 0.82 2.56 -1.69
CA GLY A 88 1.81 3.62 -1.73
C GLY A 88 2.85 3.41 -2.85
N PHE A 89 3.33 2.18 -3.04
CA PHE A 89 4.21 1.82 -4.14
C PHE A 89 3.58 2.14 -5.50
N ALA A 90 2.38 1.63 -5.77
CA ALA A 90 1.69 1.87 -7.03
C ALA A 90 1.46 3.37 -7.29
N ARG A 91 1.05 4.12 -6.23
CA ARG A 91 0.86 5.58 -6.32
C ARG A 91 2.16 6.32 -6.59
N LEU A 92 3.22 6.00 -5.84
CA LEU A 92 4.51 6.66 -5.93
C LEU A 92 5.10 6.56 -7.34
N TYR A 93 5.06 5.35 -7.92
CA TYR A 93 5.55 5.13 -9.28
C TYR A 93 4.61 5.74 -10.33
N ALA A 94 3.28 5.70 -10.14
CA ALA A 94 2.33 6.38 -11.01
C ALA A 94 2.60 7.90 -11.04
N LEU A 95 2.82 8.53 -9.89
CA LEU A 95 3.14 9.96 -9.81
C LEU A 95 4.49 10.28 -10.45
N ARG A 96 5.53 9.46 -10.23
CA ARG A 96 6.84 9.62 -10.87
C ARG A 96 6.74 9.63 -12.39
N HIS A 97 5.88 8.80 -12.94
CA HIS A 97 5.70 8.63 -14.37
C HIS A 97 4.47 9.36 -14.94
N GLN A 98 3.84 10.23 -14.14
CA GLN A 98 2.70 11.06 -14.54
C GLN A 98 1.54 10.25 -15.12
N LEU A 99 1.21 9.13 -14.47
CA LEU A 99 0.07 8.31 -14.82
C LEU A 99 -1.20 8.85 -14.17
N ASP A 100 -2.31 8.75 -14.90
CA ASP A 100 -3.61 9.32 -14.49
C ASP A 100 -4.50 8.32 -13.73
N GLU A 101 -4.13 7.05 -13.73
CA GLU A 101 -4.85 5.99 -13.05
C GLU A 101 -4.90 6.23 -11.53
N THR A 102 -6.09 6.04 -10.94
CA THR A 102 -6.31 6.25 -9.49
C THR A 102 -6.42 4.95 -8.72
N HIS A 103 -6.88 3.87 -9.35
CA HIS A 103 -7.00 2.57 -8.73
C HIS A 103 -5.65 1.83 -8.71
N THR A 104 -5.35 1.11 -7.62
CA THR A 104 -4.04 0.47 -7.41
C THR A 104 -3.66 -0.50 -8.51
N LEU A 105 -4.57 -1.40 -8.89
CA LEU A 105 -4.30 -2.40 -9.93
C LEU A 105 -4.15 -1.75 -11.32
N ASP A 106 -4.96 -0.73 -11.62
CA ASP A 106 -4.87 0.01 -12.90
C ASP A 106 -3.52 0.72 -13.01
N ARG A 107 -3.00 1.29 -11.90
CA ARG A 107 -1.66 1.87 -11.84
C ARG A 107 -0.57 0.84 -12.13
N LEU A 108 -0.64 -0.33 -11.50
CA LEU A 108 0.33 -1.41 -11.72
C LEU A 108 0.28 -1.89 -13.17
N GLU A 109 -0.90 -2.04 -13.74
CA GLU A 109 -1.09 -2.42 -15.14
C GLU A 109 -0.57 -1.34 -16.10
N ALA A 110 -0.84 -0.06 -15.85
CA ALA A 110 -0.33 1.04 -16.68
C ALA A 110 1.20 1.13 -16.64
N LEU A 111 1.81 0.92 -15.47
CA LEU A 111 3.27 0.83 -15.32
C LEU A 111 3.84 -0.34 -16.13
N GLN A 112 3.17 -1.50 -16.12
CA GLN A 112 3.57 -2.68 -16.89
C GLN A 112 3.44 -2.43 -18.40
N ARG A 113 2.29 -1.96 -18.87
CA ARG A 113 2.05 -1.67 -20.30
C ARG A 113 3.07 -0.69 -20.89
N ARG A 114 3.56 0.24 -20.08
CA ARG A 114 4.54 1.25 -20.49
C ARG A 114 6.00 0.85 -20.20
N HIS A 115 6.23 -0.36 -19.67
CA HIS A 115 7.58 -0.88 -19.31
C HIS A 115 8.36 0.08 -18.38
N LEU A 116 7.70 0.72 -17.43
CA LEU A 116 8.28 1.79 -16.59
C LEU A 116 9.05 1.27 -15.37
N THR A 117 8.87 0.00 -15.03
CA THR A 117 9.60 -0.71 -13.97
C THR A 117 9.52 -2.22 -14.18
N SER A 118 10.18 -3.00 -13.33
CA SER A 118 10.25 -4.46 -13.44
C SER A 118 8.87 -5.11 -13.52
N GLU A 119 8.61 -5.84 -14.61
CA GLU A 119 7.34 -6.55 -14.82
C GLU A 119 7.07 -7.59 -13.72
N THR A 120 8.13 -8.29 -13.29
CA THR A 120 8.04 -9.26 -12.19
C THR A 120 7.61 -8.56 -10.90
N ASP A 121 8.21 -7.41 -10.59
CA ASP A 121 7.87 -6.63 -9.39
C ASP A 121 6.42 -6.15 -9.40
N LEU A 122 5.92 -5.69 -10.55
CA LEU A 122 4.54 -5.23 -10.69
C LEU A 122 3.55 -6.38 -10.51
N ARG A 123 3.80 -7.51 -11.17
CA ARG A 123 2.95 -8.70 -11.08
C ARG A 123 2.88 -9.26 -9.66
N GLU A 124 4.04 -9.42 -9.00
CA GLU A 124 4.08 -9.91 -7.62
C GLU A 124 3.43 -8.93 -6.64
N THR A 125 3.53 -7.62 -6.89
CA THR A 125 2.84 -6.59 -6.10
C THR A 125 1.32 -6.68 -6.27
N ALA A 126 0.83 -6.91 -7.49
CA ALA A 126 -0.59 -7.10 -7.75
C ALA A 126 -1.14 -8.36 -7.05
N ILE A 127 -0.39 -9.48 -7.10
CA ILE A 127 -0.74 -10.73 -6.40
C ILE A 127 -0.81 -10.50 -4.87
N ALA A 128 0.18 -9.81 -4.31
CA ALA A 128 0.20 -9.51 -2.88
C ALA A 128 -0.96 -8.60 -2.45
N TYR A 129 -1.28 -7.60 -3.26
CA TYR A 129 -2.43 -6.72 -3.04
C TYR A 129 -3.76 -7.48 -3.07
N ASP A 130 -3.99 -8.33 -4.09
CA ASP A 130 -5.18 -9.16 -4.21
C ASP A 130 -5.32 -10.12 -3.01
N ALA A 131 -4.23 -10.74 -2.58
CA ALA A 131 -4.22 -11.64 -1.42
C ALA A 131 -4.67 -10.95 -0.12
N LEU A 132 -4.16 -9.73 0.14
CA LEU A 132 -4.55 -8.94 1.31
C LEU A 132 -5.98 -8.43 1.19
N LEU A 133 -6.39 -7.95 0.02
CA LEU A 133 -7.75 -7.47 -0.23
C LEU A 133 -8.78 -8.59 -0.03
N ARG A 134 -8.53 -9.79 -0.59
CA ARG A 134 -9.40 -10.95 -0.38
C ARG A 134 -9.49 -11.34 1.08
N SER A 135 -8.36 -11.41 1.79
CA SER A 135 -8.35 -11.74 3.22
C SER A 135 -9.16 -10.72 4.04
N ARG A 136 -9.08 -9.44 3.69
CA ARG A 136 -9.87 -8.38 4.31
C ARG A 136 -11.37 -8.55 4.03
N LEU A 137 -11.74 -8.77 2.77
CA LEU A 137 -13.14 -8.95 2.38
C LEU A 137 -13.76 -10.21 3.02
N GLU A 138 -13.03 -11.33 3.04
CA GLU A 138 -13.45 -12.57 3.70
C GLU A 138 -13.69 -12.34 5.21
N HIS A 139 -12.78 -11.62 5.88
CA HIS A 139 -12.93 -11.28 7.31
C HIS A 139 -14.15 -10.38 7.55
N GLN A 140 -14.34 -9.33 6.76
CA GLN A 140 -15.46 -8.41 6.88
C GLN A 140 -16.80 -9.09 6.54
N SER A 141 -16.83 -9.97 5.52
CA SER A 141 -18.01 -10.74 5.17
C SER A 141 -18.41 -11.73 6.27
N ALA A 142 -17.45 -12.35 6.95
CA ALA A 142 -17.71 -13.20 8.10
C ALA A 142 -18.30 -12.38 9.26
N ALA A 143 -17.71 -11.22 9.59
CA ALA A 143 -18.23 -10.34 10.63
C ALA A 143 -19.67 -9.88 10.36
N LEU A 144 -20.01 -9.56 9.09
CA LEU A 144 -21.38 -9.20 8.70
C LEU A 144 -22.37 -10.36 8.91
N ARG A 145 -22.00 -11.58 8.50
CA ARG A 145 -22.85 -12.77 8.70
C ARG A 145 -23.09 -13.05 10.19
N ASP A 146 -22.07 -12.85 10.99
CA ASP A 146 -22.10 -13.13 12.43
C ASP A 146 -22.60 -11.91 13.25
N GLN A 147 -23.11 -10.87 12.57
CA GLN A 147 -23.60 -9.61 13.17
C GLN A 147 -22.58 -8.95 14.12
N GLN A 148 -21.29 -9.08 13.82
CA GLN A 148 -20.20 -8.50 14.58
C GLN A 148 -19.80 -7.14 14.00
N PRO A 149 -19.23 -6.22 14.81
CA PRO A 149 -18.71 -4.94 14.33
C PRO A 149 -17.65 -5.14 13.25
N LEU A 150 -17.77 -4.36 12.16
CA LEU A 150 -16.80 -4.39 11.08
C LEU A 150 -15.45 -3.83 11.56
N ASN A 151 -14.40 -4.62 11.37
CA ASN A 151 -13.03 -4.19 11.60
C ASN A 151 -12.10 -4.79 10.53
N THR A 152 -10.83 -4.40 10.55
CA THR A 152 -9.80 -4.87 9.61
C THR A 152 -8.71 -5.70 10.28
N THR A 153 -8.88 -5.99 11.58
CA THR A 153 -7.87 -6.65 12.40
C THR A 153 -8.20 -8.12 12.57
N VAL A 154 -7.23 -8.98 12.22
CA VAL A 154 -7.33 -10.44 12.35
C VAL A 154 -6.32 -10.99 13.34
N ASP A 155 -6.68 -12.01 14.12
CA ASP A 155 -5.70 -12.76 14.90
C ASP A 155 -4.98 -13.76 13.98
N TRP A 156 -3.72 -13.47 13.70
CA TRP A 156 -2.85 -14.33 12.89
C TRP A 156 -2.88 -15.81 13.29
N ARG A 157 -2.97 -16.11 14.59
CA ARG A 157 -2.94 -17.48 15.11
C ARG A 157 -4.20 -18.28 14.81
N ARG A 158 -5.30 -17.58 14.57
CA ARG A 158 -6.60 -18.18 14.24
C ARG A 158 -6.80 -18.38 12.74
N LEU A 159 -5.92 -17.79 11.92
CA LEU A 159 -6.00 -17.98 10.48
C LEU A 159 -5.61 -19.40 10.08
N PRO A 160 -6.33 -20.02 9.12
CA PRO A 160 -5.94 -21.31 8.53
C PRO A 160 -4.51 -21.26 7.96
N PRO A 161 -3.74 -22.36 7.98
CA PRO A 161 -2.36 -22.41 7.50
C PRO A 161 -2.18 -21.86 6.07
N GLN A 162 -3.13 -22.12 5.19
CA GLN A 162 -3.13 -21.61 3.81
C GLN A 162 -3.25 -20.09 3.74
N HIS A 163 -4.09 -19.46 4.58
CA HIS A 163 -4.22 -18.02 4.67
C HIS A 163 -2.95 -17.39 5.26
N GLN A 164 -2.38 -18.01 6.30
CA GLN A 164 -1.09 -17.57 6.83
C GLN A 164 0.03 -17.65 5.78
N ALA A 165 0.04 -18.69 4.92
CA ALA A 165 1.04 -18.83 3.86
C ALA A 165 0.91 -17.70 2.82
N ARG A 166 -0.33 -17.41 2.38
CA ARG A 166 -0.64 -16.30 1.46
C ARG A 166 -0.18 -14.96 2.01
N LEU A 167 -0.51 -14.67 3.25
CA LEU A 167 -0.14 -13.40 3.90
C LEU A 167 1.38 -13.30 4.11
N ARG A 168 2.08 -14.42 4.42
CA ARG A 168 3.55 -14.43 4.48
C ARG A 168 4.17 -14.04 3.14
N ALA A 169 3.66 -14.56 2.04
CA ALA A 169 4.13 -14.19 0.71
C ALA A 169 3.91 -12.69 0.43
N ALA A 170 2.72 -12.15 0.79
CA ALA A 170 2.44 -10.73 0.68
C ALA A 170 3.40 -9.86 1.52
N PHE A 171 3.72 -10.27 2.75
CA PHE A 171 4.69 -9.54 3.60
C PHE A 171 6.12 -9.60 3.06
N SER A 172 6.53 -10.73 2.49
CA SER A 172 7.82 -10.83 1.80
C SER A 172 7.88 -9.86 0.63
N ARG A 173 6.77 -9.72 -0.11
CA ARG A 173 6.67 -8.76 -1.20
C ARG A 173 6.72 -7.32 -0.71
N ILE A 174 6.02 -6.99 0.38
CA ILE A 174 6.09 -5.65 1.00
C ILE A 174 7.53 -5.30 1.37
N ALA A 175 8.26 -6.21 2.00
CA ALA A 175 9.67 -5.99 2.33
C ALA A 175 10.55 -5.79 1.07
N ALA A 176 10.25 -6.48 -0.03
CA ALA A 176 10.95 -6.32 -1.29
C ALA A 176 10.70 -4.94 -1.91
N ILE A 177 9.44 -4.50 -2.00
CA ILE A 177 9.11 -3.17 -2.55
C ILE A 177 9.64 -2.04 -1.70
N GLN A 178 9.68 -2.20 -0.36
CA GLN A 178 10.30 -1.21 0.51
C GLN A 178 11.79 -1.03 0.18
N ARG A 179 12.53 -2.12 -0.06
CA ARG A 179 13.95 -2.03 -0.50
C ARG A 179 14.08 -1.32 -1.85
N ILE A 180 13.22 -1.64 -2.82
CA ILE A 180 13.20 -1.00 -4.14
C ILE A 180 12.95 0.51 -4.00
N VAL A 181 11.93 0.89 -3.23
CA VAL A 181 11.60 2.30 -2.96
C VAL A 181 12.73 3.00 -2.21
N GLY A 182 13.34 2.34 -1.23
CA GLY A 182 14.51 2.87 -0.51
C GLY A 182 15.66 3.19 -1.45
N PHE A 183 15.95 2.31 -2.41
CA PHE A 183 16.97 2.53 -3.42
C PHE A 183 16.60 3.66 -4.39
N ASP A 184 15.38 3.62 -4.97
CA ASP A 184 14.97 4.52 -6.05
C ASP A 184 14.68 5.96 -5.61
N PHE A 185 14.29 6.17 -4.35
CA PHE A 185 13.83 7.47 -3.86
C PHE A 185 14.57 8.01 -2.63
N LEU A 186 15.28 7.16 -1.89
CA LEU A 186 15.91 7.54 -0.62
C LEU A 186 17.42 7.37 -0.61
N GLY A 187 18.02 7.01 -1.74
CA GLY A 187 19.48 6.89 -1.90
C GLY A 187 20.09 5.61 -1.31
N GLY A 188 19.27 4.56 -1.15
CA GLY A 188 19.75 3.27 -0.62
C GLY A 188 20.02 3.35 0.89
N LEU A 189 18.96 3.28 1.69
CA LEU A 189 19.04 3.12 3.15
C LEU A 189 19.35 1.68 3.51
#